data_28a5697fecede5e89c08107e9d3de08a
#
_entry.id   28a5697fecede5e89c08107e9d3de08a
#
_cell.length_a   1.000
_cell.length_b   1.000
_cell.length_c   1.000
_cell.angle_alpha   90.00
_cell.angle_beta   90.00
_cell.angle_gamma   90.00
#
_symmetry.space_group_name_H-M   'P 1'
#
loop_
_entity.id
_entity.type
_entity.pdbx_description
1 polymer ?
#
loop_
_entity_poly.entity_id
_entity_poly.type
_entity_poly.pdbx_seq_one_letter_code
_entity_poly.pdbx_strand_id
1 'polypeptide(L)'
;MIKKIDINSLAFQDELENTKEFTKDVLKKYNFVFNPDDEVNLSVQMGLARNMLIYGKRYCPCFMVVEDENENRLCPCVPALSNEIPKNGSCHCGIYCTKEKAHELLLNIDTKEAIATHFRGLTKKECEDLLKQDEINSIELEALLEARDEGAVNFCLVDTREWMEWVNIRIKGTDFLVPTTSFYNSLEQINDKKDIPIILYCHSGSRSAYCQKIMLNMGFSKVINLDYGIMSFGGETLRGEPK
;
A
#
# COMPACT_ATOMS: atom_id res chain seq x y z
N MET A 1 -35.93 11.90 -8.82
CA MET A 1 -35.51 10.46 -8.84
C MET A 1 -34.08 10.40 -9.29
N ILE A 2 -33.16 9.85 -8.46
CA ILE A 2 -31.73 9.75 -8.82
C ILE A 2 -31.60 8.71 -9.94
N LYS A 3 -31.18 9.13 -11.14
CA LYS A 3 -30.89 8.21 -12.24
C LYS A 3 -29.58 7.44 -11.88
N LYS A 4 -29.71 6.16 -11.53
CA LYS A 4 -28.56 5.27 -11.37
C LYS A 4 -28.09 4.84 -12.75
N ILE A 5 -26.79 5.02 -13.01
CA ILE A 5 -26.11 4.53 -14.22
C ILE A 5 -25.27 3.32 -13.81
N ASP A 6 -25.42 2.24 -14.55
CA ASP A 6 -24.55 1.07 -14.41
C ASP A 6 -23.22 1.37 -15.12
N ILE A 7 -22.16 1.51 -14.35
CA ILE A 7 -20.81 1.80 -14.85
C ILE A 7 -20.22 0.65 -15.69
N ASN A 8 -20.75 -0.57 -15.57
CA ASN A 8 -20.33 -1.73 -16.35
C ASN A 8 -21.12 -1.88 -17.66
N SER A 9 -22.14 -1.03 -17.90
CA SER A 9 -22.90 -1.08 -19.14
C SER A 9 -22.07 -0.65 -20.35
N LEU A 10 -22.31 -1.26 -21.52
CA LEU A 10 -21.65 -0.89 -22.77
C LEU A 10 -21.81 0.60 -23.06
N ALA A 11 -23.02 1.15 -22.87
CA ALA A 11 -23.28 2.58 -23.09
C ALA A 11 -22.42 3.50 -22.22
N PHE A 12 -22.15 3.10 -20.95
CA PHE A 12 -21.25 3.87 -20.09
C PHE A 12 -19.80 3.74 -20.53
N GLN A 13 -19.36 2.54 -20.88
CA GLN A 13 -17.96 2.31 -21.30
C GLN A 13 -17.65 3.04 -22.62
N ASP A 14 -18.57 3.01 -23.58
CA ASP A 14 -18.43 3.74 -24.84
C ASP A 14 -18.38 5.26 -24.60
N GLU A 15 -19.26 5.79 -23.74
CA GLU A 15 -19.23 7.22 -23.40
C GLU A 15 -17.99 7.61 -22.59
N LEU A 16 -17.46 6.72 -21.76
CA LEU A 16 -16.22 6.95 -21.05
C LEU A 16 -15.04 7.10 -22.03
N GLU A 17 -14.94 6.25 -23.04
CA GLU A 17 -13.90 6.38 -24.07
C GLU A 17 -14.07 7.70 -24.88
N ASN A 18 -15.28 8.06 -25.27
CA ASN A 18 -15.56 9.34 -25.90
C ASN A 18 -15.17 10.53 -24.99
N THR A 19 -15.38 10.39 -23.69
CA THR A 19 -15.02 11.43 -22.72
C THR A 19 -13.50 11.51 -22.52
N LYS A 20 -12.78 10.39 -22.56
CA LYS A 20 -11.31 10.39 -22.53
C LYS A 20 -10.73 11.14 -23.74
N GLU A 21 -11.26 10.89 -24.95
CA GLU A 21 -10.83 11.63 -26.16
C GLU A 21 -11.18 13.12 -26.05
N PHE A 22 -12.38 13.45 -25.61
CA PHE A 22 -12.78 14.83 -25.37
C PHE A 22 -11.81 15.55 -24.41
N THR A 23 -11.43 14.92 -23.31
CA THR A 23 -10.49 15.54 -22.34
C THR A 23 -9.09 15.72 -22.92
N LYS A 24 -8.61 14.80 -23.76
CA LYS A 24 -7.35 14.96 -24.50
C LYS A 24 -7.39 16.14 -25.49
N ASP A 25 -8.52 16.36 -26.15
CA ASP A 25 -8.67 17.49 -27.06
C ASP A 25 -8.70 18.82 -26.31
N VAL A 26 -9.26 18.88 -25.11
CA VAL A 26 -9.15 20.03 -24.21
C VAL A 26 -7.69 20.34 -23.88
N LEU A 27 -6.87 19.33 -23.55
CA LEU A 27 -5.43 19.52 -23.29
C LEU A 27 -4.74 20.18 -24.49
N LYS A 28 -4.95 19.66 -25.69
CA LYS A 28 -4.35 20.19 -26.94
C LYS A 28 -4.79 21.65 -27.18
N LYS A 29 -6.10 21.91 -27.04
CA LYS A 29 -6.68 23.22 -27.33
C LYS A 29 -6.17 24.33 -26.42
N TYR A 30 -5.94 24.04 -25.14
CA TYR A 30 -5.57 25.03 -24.12
C TYR A 30 -4.12 24.89 -23.62
N ASN A 31 -3.34 23.97 -24.21
CA ASN A 31 -1.96 23.67 -23.80
C ASN A 31 -1.84 23.27 -22.31
N PHE A 32 -2.81 22.49 -21.84
CA PHE A 32 -2.79 21.91 -20.50
C PHE A 32 -2.16 20.52 -20.52
N VAL A 33 -1.93 19.97 -19.31
CA VAL A 33 -1.57 18.57 -19.09
C VAL A 33 -2.56 17.93 -18.10
N PHE A 34 -2.63 16.62 -18.08
CA PHE A 34 -3.38 15.91 -17.06
C PHE A 34 -2.73 16.03 -15.68
N ASN A 35 -3.51 15.79 -14.64
CA ASN A 35 -2.99 15.52 -13.32
C ASN A 35 -2.03 14.30 -13.40
N PRO A 36 -0.88 14.30 -12.74
CA PRO A 36 -0.01 13.11 -12.69
C PRO A 36 -0.66 11.93 -11.96
N ASP A 37 -1.68 12.15 -11.15
CA ASP A 37 -2.50 11.11 -10.54
C ASP A 37 -3.59 10.64 -11.51
N ASP A 38 -3.43 9.45 -12.06
CA ASP A 38 -4.37 8.86 -13.00
C ASP A 38 -5.74 8.54 -12.40
N GLU A 39 -5.82 8.31 -11.09
CA GLU A 39 -7.10 8.08 -10.40
C GLU A 39 -7.96 9.34 -10.39
N VAL A 40 -7.33 10.51 -10.19
CA VAL A 40 -8.01 11.81 -10.29
C VAL A 40 -8.56 12.00 -11.71
N ASN A 41 -7.76 11.73 -12.74
CA ASN A 41 -8.17 11.86 -14.12
C ASN A 41 -9.36 10.95 -14.45
N LEU A 42 -9.25 9.67 -14.09
CA LEU A 42 -10.30 8.68 -14.35
C LEU A 42 -11.58 9.02 -13.59
N SER A 43 -11.50 9.41 -12.33
CA SER A 43 -12.67 9.80 -11.52
C SER A 43 -13.45 10.96 -12.15
N VAL A 44 -12.74 11.99 -12.60
CA VAL A 44 -13.37 13.14 -13.27
C VAL A 44 -13.97 12.75 -14.62
N GLN A 45 -13.26 11.94 -15.43
CA GLN A 45 -13.75 11.44 -16.72
C GLN A 45 -15.01 10.59 -16.56
N MET A 46 -15.08 9.71 -15.56
CA MET A 46 -16.29 8.93 -15.23
C MET A 46 -17.46 9.84 -14.86
N GLY A 47 -17.19 10.89 -14.06
CA GLY A 47 -18.22 11.87 -13.70
C GLY A 47 -18.75 12.66 -14.91
N LEU A 48 -17.87 13.05 -15.85
CA LEU A 48 -18.25 13.70 -17.10
C LEU A 48 -19.05 12.78 -18.01
N ALA A 49 -18.63 11.52 -18.16
CA ALA A 49 -19.37 10.51 -18.94
C ALA A 49 -20.76 10.26 -18.36
N ARG A 50 -20.85 10.12 -17.02
CA ARG A 50 -22.14 10.02 -16.34
C ARG A 50 -23.05 11.22 -16.63
N ASN A 51 -22.53 12.43 -16.54
CA ASN A 51 -23.30 13.64 -16.77
C ASN A 51 -23.74 13.76 -18.24
N MET A 52 -22.91 13.33 -19.19
CA MET A 52 -23.30 13.24 -20.60
C MET A 52 -24.47 12.28 -20.82
N LEU A 53 -24.46 11.11 -20.21
CA LEU A 53 -25.58 10.13 -20.35
C LEU A 53 -26.86 10.59 -19.65
N ILE A 54 -26.77 11.38 -18.59
CA ILE A 54 -27.97 11.85 -17.85
C ILE A 54 -28.55 13.12 -18.46
N TYR A 55 -27.71 14.08 -18.84
CA TYR A 55 -28.10 15.44 -19.19
C TYR A 55 -27.82 15.79 -20.65
N GLY A 56 -27.15 14.91 -21.41
CA GLY A 56 -26.70 15.20 -22.79
C GLY A 56 -25.55 16.24 -22.87
N LYS A 57 -24.97 16.59 -21.75
CA LYS A 57 -23.89 17.59 -21.65
C LYS A 57 -22.83 17.16 -20.63
N ARG A 58 -21.54 17.40 -20.92
CA ARG A 58 -20.43 17.08 -20.00
C ARG A 58 -20.29 18.17 -18.93
N TYR A 59 -21.28 18.26 -18.03
CA TYR A 59 -21.19 19.15 -16.88
C TYR A 59 -20.10 18.68 -15.91
N CYS A 60 -19.39 19.66 -15.32
CA CYS A 60 -18.33 19.43 -14.34
C CYS A 60 -18.85 18.59 -13.16
N PRO A 61 -18.26 17.44 -12.83
CA PRO A 61 -18.79 16.56 -11.79
C PRO A 61 -18.60 17.09 -10.36
N CYS A 62 -17.72 18.11 -10.18
CA CYS A 62 -17.47 18.72 -8.88
C CYS A 62 -18.56 19.70 -8.43
N PHE A 63 -19.60 19.91 -9.24
CA PHE A 63 -20.72 20.81 -8.95
C PHE A 63 -22.05 20.11 -9.20
N MET A 64 -23.05 20.52 -8.44
CA MET A 64 -24.41 20.03 -8.64
C MET A 64 -24.96 20.59 -9.95
N VAL A 65 -25.62 19.75 -10.74
CA VAL A 65 -26.37 20.17 -11.92
C VAL A 65 -27.73 20.65 -11.44
N VAL A 66 -28.07 21.90 -11.79
CA VAL A 66 -29.32 22.58 -11.43
C VAL A 66 -30.21 22.79 -12.65
N GLU A 67 -31.46 23.17 -12.44
CA GLU A 67 -32.44 23.34 -13.53
C GLU A 67 -32.11 24.52 -14.47
N ASP A 68 -31.56 25.60 -13.93
CA ASP A 68 -31.08 26.70 -14.77
C ASP A 68 -29.77 26.29 -15.45
N GLU A 69 -29.83 26.08 -16.75
CA GLU A 69 -28.67 25.66 -17.56
C GLU A 69 -27.51 26.67 -17.51
N ASN A 70 -27.79 27.96 -17.28
CA ASN A 70 -26.76 29.01 -17.24
C ASN A 70 -25.90 28.97 -15.97
N GLU A 71 -26.40 28.35 -14.90
CA GLU A 71 -25.65 28.13 -13.66
C GLU A 71 -24.77 26.88 -13.73
N ASN A 72 -24.99 26.00 -14.70
CA ASN A 72 -24.26 24.75 -14.83
C ASN A 72 -22.88 24.96 -15.47
N ARG A 73 -21.88 24.26 -14.94
CA ARG A 73 -20.49 24.36 -15.39
C ARG A 73 -20.19 23.31 -16.46
N LEU A 74 -20.24 23.69 -17.73
CA LEU A 74 -19.84 22.83 -18.84
C LEU A 74 -18.32 22.69 -18.89
N CYS A 75 -17.80 21.47 -19.00
CA CYS A 75 -16.36 21.18 -19.05
C CYS A 75 -15.76 21.51 -20.44
N PRO A 76 -14.59 22.19 -20.54
CA PRO A 76 -13.89 22.92 -19.47
C PRO A 76 -14.65 24.18 -19.05
N CYS A 77 -14.86 24.35 -17.76
CA CYS A 77 -15.73 25.43 -17.30
C CYS A 77 -15.06 26.81 -17.33
N VAL A 78 -15.88 27.86 -17.49
CA VAL A 78 -15.38 29.24 -17.54
C VAL A 78 -14.52 29.61 -16.33
N PRO A 79 -14.92 29.29 -15.07
CA PRO A 79 -14.08 29.58 -13.92
C PRO A 79 -12.71 28.88 -13.97
N ALA A 80 -12.64 27.63 -14.48
CA ALA A 80 -11.38 26.93 -14.66
C ALA A 80 -10.44 27.67 -15.60
N LEU A 81 -10.96 28.12 -16.76
CA LEU A 81 -10.17 28.78 -17.81
C LEU A 81 -9.76 30.20 -17.45
N SER A 82 -10.67 30.96 -16.80
CA SER A 82 -10.46 32.40 -16.55
C SER A 82 -9.81 32.74 -15.21
N ASN A 83 -9.87 31.85 -14.23
CA ASN A 83 -9.42 32.13 -12.87
C ASN A 83 -8.64 30.99 -12.22
N GLU A 84 -9.20 29.78 -12.17
CA GLU A 84 -8.65 28.70 -11.34
C GLU A 84 -7.26 28.23 -11.86
N ILE A 85 -7.17 27.87 -13.15
CA ILE A 85 -5.90 27.41 -13.74
C ILE A 85 -4.86 28.53 -13.80
N PRO A 86 -5.21 29.77 -14.26
CA PRO A 86 -4.24 30.87 -14.24
C PRO A 86 -3.71 31.21 -12.85
N LYS A 87 -4.52 31.08 -11.80
CA LYS A 87 -4.15 31.47 -10.44
C LYS A 87 -3.51 30.32 -9.63
N ASN A 88 -4.05 29.11 -9.75
CA ASN A 88 -3.72 27.98 -8.90
C ASN A 88 -2.95 26.88 -9.63
N GLY A 89 -2.80 26.98 -10.95
CA GLY A 89 -2.15 25.99 -11.80
C GLY A 89 -3.03 24.77 -12.14
N SER A 90 -4.22 24.64 -11.55
CA SER A 90 -5.16 23.54 -11.85
C SER A 90 -6.61 23.99 -11.76
N CYS A 91 -7.51 23.27 -12.47
CA CYS A 91 -8.94 23.47 -12.29
C CYS A 91 -9.42 22.85 -10.96
N HIS A 92 -10.61 23.23 -10.52
CA HIS A 92 -11.19 22.74 -9.25
C HIS A 92 -11.29 21.20 -9.18
N CYS A 93 -11.62 20.54 -10.29
CA CYS A 93 -11.68 19.08 -10.37
C CYS A 93 -10.30 18.40 -10.41
N GLY A 94 -9.23 19.14 -10.62
CA GLY A 94 -7.87 18.63 -10.67
C GLY A 94 -7.43 18.01 -11.99
N ILE A 95 -8.31 17.72 -12.94
CA ILE A 95 -7.96 17.00 -14.17
C ILE A 95 -7.05 17.82 -15.12
N TYR A 96 -7.26 19.14 -15.21
CA TYR A 96 -6.45 20.02 -16.06
C TYR A 96 -5.49 20.84 -15.24
N CYS A 97 -4.20 20.71 -15.57
CA CYS A 97 -3.10 21.40 -14.88
C CYS A 97 -2.23 22.17 -15.86
N THR A 98 -1.53 23.20 -15.37
CA THR A 98 -0.33 23.71 -16.03
C THR A 98 0.80 22.69 -15.89
N LYS A 99 1.83 22.80 -16.74
CA LYS A 99 3.01 21.91 -16.66
C LYS A 99 3.74 22.03 -15.34
N GLU A 100 3.83 23.26 -14.82
CA GLU A 100 4.46 23.57 -13.55
C GLU A 100 3.72 22.92 -12.38
N LYS A 101 2.38 23.03 -12.37
CA LYS A 101 1.55 22.42 -11.34
C LYS A 101 1.57 20.90 -11.38
N ALA A 102 1.55 20.32 -12.57
CA ALA A 102 1.67 18.87 -12.72
C ALA A 102 3.04 18.36 -12.21
N HIS A 103 4.11 19.10 -12.47
CA HIS A 103 5.44 18.76 -11.94
C HIS A 103 5.48 18.85 -10.40
N GLU A 104 4.91 19.92 -9.83
CA GLU A 104 4.78 20.06 -8.36
C GLU A 104 3.98 18.90 -7.74
N LEU A 105 2.86 18.51 -8.37
CA LEU A 105 2.03 17.39 -7.91
C LEU A 105 2.77 16.06 -8.01
N LEU A 106 3.54 15.85 -9.09
CA LEU A 106 4.35 14.64 -9.27
C LEU A 106 5.39 14.51 -8.15
N LEU A 107 6.11 15.59 -7.82
CA LEU A 107 7.05 15.57 -6.70
C LEU A 107 6.38 15.26 -5.35
N ASN A 108 5.14 15.70 -5.18
CA ASN A 108 4.36 15.39 -3.97
C ASN A 108 3.86 13.93 -3.95
N ILE A 109 3.58 13.33 -5.10
CA ILE A 109 3.24 11.90 -5.22
C ILE A 109 4.49 11.06 -4.90
N ASP A 110 5.62 11.36 -5.54
CA ASP A 110 6.89 10.66 -5.30
C ASP A 110 7.32 10.73 -3.82
N THR A 111 7.12 11.89 -3.17
CA THR A 111 7.41 12.03 -1.73
C THR A 111 6.41 11.26 -0.86
N LYS A 112 5.14 11.20 -1.21
CA LYS A 112 4.14 10.40 -0.48
C LYS A 112 4.38 8.90 -0.65
N GLU A 113 4.68 8.44 -1.86
CA GLU A 113 5.05 7.05 -2.12
C GLU A 113 6.35 6.69 -1.39
N ALA A 114 7.35 7.58 -1.39
CA ALA A 114 8.59 7.39 -0.63
C ALA A 114 8.33 7.31 0.88
N ILE A 115 7.40 8.09 1.42
CA ILE A 115 7.01 8.04 2.84
C ILE A 115 6.19 6.77 3.12
N ALA A 116 5.27 6.38 2.23
CA ALA A 116 4.46 5.15 2.36
C ALA A 116 5.27 3.86 2.18
N THR A 117 6.50 3.94 1.64
CA THR A 117 7.40 2.81 1.45
C THR A 117 8.51 2.70 2.50
N HIS A 118 8.44 3.46 3.60
CA HIS A 118 9.40 3.36 4.70
C HIS A 118 8.74 2.70 5.91
N PHE A 119 9.32 1.58 6.31
CA PHE A 119 8.94 0.81 7.48
C PHE A 119 9.91 1.14 8.61
N ARG A 120 9.48 1.92 9.58
CA ARG A 120 10.33 2.47 10.66
C ARG A 120 11.64 3.08 10.15
N GLY A 121 11.57 3.78 9.01
CA GLY A 121 12.71 4.44 8.37
C GLY A 121 13.49 3.58 7.37
N LEU A 122 13.16 2.30 7.20
CA LEU A 122 13.75 1.43 6.19
C LEU A 122 12.89 1.36 4.93
N THR A 123 13.53 1.38 3.78
CA THR A 123 12.86 1.15 2.49
C THR A 123 12.52 -0.33 2.31
N LYS A 124 11.59 -0.64 1.39
CA LYS A 124 11.29 -2.03 1.00
C LYS A 124 12.54 -2.81 0.64
N LYS A 125 13.47 -2.21 -0.12
CA LYS A 125 14.72 -2.85 -0.53
C LYS A 125 15.61 -3.19 0.66
N GLU A 126 15.73 -2.28 1.62
CA GLU A 126 16.49 -2.54 2.85
C GLU A 126 15.86 -3.66 3.67
N CYS A 127 14.51 -3.72 3.77
CA CYS A 127 13.81 -4.84 4.39
C CYS A 127 14.06 -6.18 3.64
N GLU A 128 14.05 -6.19 2.30
CA GLU A 128 14.42 -7.37 1.50
C GLU A 128 15.89 -7.78 1.71
N ASP A 129 16.79 -6.82 1.92
CA ASP A 129 18.20 -7.09 2.19
C ASP A 129 18.43 -7.62 3.62
N LEU A 130 17.65 -7.15 4.61
CA LEU A 130 17.62 -7.74 5.96
C LEU A 130 17.22 -9.22 5.95
N LEU A 131 16.26 -9.61 5.11
CA LEU A 131 15.85 -11.02 4.99
C LEU A 131 16.92 -11.93 4.36
N LYS A 132 18.06 -11.40 3.92
CA LYS A 132 19.22 -12.16 3.44
C LYS A 132 20.32 -12.29 4.50
N GLN A 133 20.22 -11.59 5.62
CA GLN A 133 21.20 -11.65 6.71
C GLN A 133 20.99 -12.87 7.59
N ASP A 134 22.01 -13.25 8.33
CA ASP A 134 21.92 -14.39 9.25
C ASP A 134 21.40 -14.00 10.63
N GLU A 135 21.46 -12.72 10.97
CA GLU A 135 21.05 -12.17 12.25
C GLU A 135 20.50 -10.76 12.06
N ILE A 136 19.47 -10.42 12.84
CA ILE A 136 18.84 -9.08 12.86
C ILE A 136 18.64 -8.64 14.31
N ASN A 137 18.53 -7.34 14.50
CA ASN A 137 18.22 -6.74 15.80
C ASN A 137 16.71 -6.42 15.96
N SER A 138 16.34 -5.94 17.16
CA SER A 138 14.96 -5.61 17.52
C SER A 138 14.33 -4.56 16.60
N ILE A 139 15.05 -3.48 16.28
CA ILE A 139 14.53 -2.38 15.44
C ILE A 139 14.28 -2.87 14.02
N GLU A 140 15.20 -3.68 13.49
CA GLU A 140 15.08 -4.30 12.18
C GLU A 140 13.89 -5.27 12.10
N LEU A 141 13.67 -6.08 13.16
CA LEU A 141 12.49 -6.95 13.22
C LEU A 141 11.18 -6.15 13.27
N GLU A 142 11.15 -5.05 14.01
CA GLU A 142 9.97 -4.18 14.06
C GLU A 142 9.64 -3.57 12.68
N ALA A 143 10.66 -3.14 11.93
CA ALA A 143 10.50 -2.66 10.55
C ALA A 143 10.02 -3.77 9.61
N LEU A 144 10.58 -4.97 9.74
CA LEU A 144 10.16 -6.14 8.96
C LEU A 144 8.71 -6.56 9.24
N LEU A 145 8.26 -6.49 10.50
CA LEU A 145 6.88 -6.78 10.87
C LEU A 145 5.91 -5.78 10.24
N GLU A 146 6.23 -4.49 10.29
CA GLU A 146 5.46 -3.44 9.63
C GLU A 146 5.43 -3.65 8.10
N ALA A 147 6.58 -3.91 7.49
CA ALA A 147 6.67 -4.21 6.05
C ALA A 147 5.89 -5.46 5.64
N ARG A 148 5.81 -6.48 6.51
CA ARG A 148 5.01 -7.68 6.29
C ARG A 148 3.52 -7.41 6.39
N ASP A 149 3.10 -6.63 7.38
CA ASP A 149 1.69 -6.26 7.59
C ASP A 149 1.16 -5.44 6.41
N GLU A 150 2.01 -4.62 5.77
CA GLU A 150 1.71 -3.87 4.54
C GLU A 150 1.89 -4.70 3.25
N GLY A 151 2.27 -5.97 3.36
CA GLY A 151 2.46 -6.87 2.21
C GLY A 151 3.71 -6.59 1.37
N ALA A 152 4.65 -5.78 1.86
CA ALA A 152 5.87 -5.42 1.14
C ALA A 152 6.92 -6.54 1.12
N VAL A 153 6.99 -7.34 2.19
CA VAL A 153 7.87 -8.50 2.35
C VAL A 153 7.11 -9.71 2.90
N ASN A 154 7.68 -10.90 2.75
CA ASN A 154 7.09 -12.12 3.27
C ASN A 154 8.13 -12.94 4.05
N PHE A 155 7.80 -13.34 5.27
CA PHE A 155 8.60 -14.23 6.12
C PHE A 155 7.72 -14.85 7.21
N CYS A 156 8.19 -15.90 7.85
CA CYS A 156 7.57 -16.48 9.04
C CYS A 156 8.39 -16.09 10.30
N LEU A 157 7.69 -15.67 11.35
CA LEU A 157 8.28 -15.42 12.66
C LEU A 157 7.97 -16.60 13.59
N VAL A 158 9.01 -17.22 14.14
CA VAL A 158 8.92 -18.47 14.92
C VAL A 158 9.54 -18.27 16.30
N ASP A 159 8.76 -18.57 17.33
CA ASP A 159 9.24 -18.66 18.71
C ASP A 159 9.79 -20.06 19.01
N THR A 160 11.03 -20.13 19.48
CA THR A 160 11.65 -21.43 19.85
C THR A 160 11.65 -21.67 21.35
N ARG A 161 10.90 -20.87 22.12
CA ARG A 161 10.77 -21.02 23.57
C ARG A 161 9.71 -22.06 23.90
N GLU A 162 9.57 -22.32 25.21
CA GLU A 162 8.58 -23.26 25.70
C GLU A 162 7.18 -22.65 25.79
N TRP A 163 6.13 -23.49 25.77
CA TRP A 163 4.73 -23.07 25.80
C TRP A 163 4.41 -22.05 26.90
N MET A 164 4.92 -22.28 28.13
CA MET A 164 4.67 -21.36 29.25
C MET A 164 5.33 -19.98 29.06
N GLU A 165 6.49 -19.92 28.40
CA GLU A 165 7.13 -18.67 28.05
C GLU A 165 6.31 -17.90 27.00
N TRP A 166 5.79 -18.63 25.99
CA TRP A 166 5.01 -18.09 24.89
C TRP A 166 3.64 -17.55 25.34
N VAL A 167 2.94 -18.27 26.23
CA VAL A 167 1.68 -17.80 26.84
C VAL A 167 1.91 -16.59 27.73
N ASN A 168 3.03 -16.54 28.47
CA ASN A 168 3.32 -15.41 29.33
C ASN A 168 3.58 -14.13 28.54
N ILE A 169 4.39 -14.20 27.46
CA ILE A 169 4.65 -13.08 26.56
C ILE A 169 5.20 -13.61 25.23
N ARG A 170 4.75 -13.07 24.11
CA ARG A 170 5.28 -13.35 22.77
C ARG A 170 5.27 -12.10 21.92
N ILE A 171 6.11 -12.06 20.91
CA ILE A 171 6.12 -10.99 19.91
C ILE A 171 4.80 -11.04 19.11
N LYS A 172 4.11 -9.91 18.97
CA LYS A 172 2.94 -9.82 18.07
C LYS A 172 3.38 -10.12 16.63
N GLY A 173 2.58 -10.92 15.92
CA GLY A 173 2.94 -11.37 14.57
C GLY A 173 3.76 -12.66 14.55
N THR A 174 3.98 -13.33 15.69
CA THR A 174 4.54 -14.69 15.74
C THR A 174 3.57 -15.67 15.09
N ASP A 175 4.05 -16.39 14.08
CA ASP A 175 3.26 -17.34 13.31
C ASP A 175 3.24 -18.74 13.93
N PHE A 176 4.38 -19.20 14.46
CA PHE A 176 4.53 -20.55 14.98
C PHE A 176 5.32 -20.60 16.28
N LEU A 177 4.98 -21.60 17.08
CA LEU A 177 5.75 -22.01 18.26
C LEU A 177 6.43 -23.36 17.96
N VAL A 178 7.75 -23.38 18.01
CA VAL A 178 8.59 -24.58 17.80
C VAL A 178 9.52 -24.77 19.00
N PRO A 179 9.02 -25.33 20.12
CA PRO A 179 9.78 -25.42 21.35
C PRO A 179 11.05 -26.27 21.21
N THR A 180 12.13 -25.83 21.83
CA THR A 180 13.41 -26.55 21.77
C THR A 180 13.32 -27.96 22.35
N THR A 181 12.48 -28.21 23.33
CA THR A 181 12.27 -29.57 23.93
C THR A 181 11.56 -30.53 23.01
N SER A 182 10.72 -30.05 22.08
CA SER A 182 10.01 -30.85 21.07
C SER A 182 10.35 -30.45 19.64
N PHE A 183 11.52 -29.90 19.41
CA PHE A 183 11.92 -29.19 18.20
C PHE A 183 11.59 -29.94 16.92
N TYR A 184 12.06 -31.19 16.76
CA TYR A 184 11.87 -31.95 15.52
C TYR A 184 10.39 -32.27 15.23
N ASN A 185 9.61 -32.60 16.26
CA ASN A 185 8.19 -32.86 16.08
C ASN A 185 7.40 -31.56 15.76
N SER A 186 7.77 -30.46 16.42
CA SER A 186 7.11 -29.18 16.21
C SER A 186 7.49 -28.54 14.87
N LEU A 187 8.67 -28.87 14.34
CA LEU A 187 9.16 -28.36 13.06
C LEU A 187 8.32 -28.85 11.86
N GLU A 188 7.59 -29.97 12.00
CA GLU A 188 6.68 -30.46 10.97
C GLU A 188 5.63 -29.42 10.57
N GLN A 189 5.23 -28.53 11.48
CA GLN A 189 4.25 -27.46 11.24
C GLN A 189 4.70 -26.46 10.17
N ILE A 190 6.00 -26.32 9.94
CA ILE A 190 6.59 -25.35 9.01
C ILE A 190 7.43 -26.01 7.92
N ASN A 191 7.31 -27.32 7.75
CA ASN A 191 8.10 -28.07 6.78
C ASN A 191 7.77 -27.69 5.32
N ASP A 192 6.57 -27.15 5.08
CA ASP A 192 6.14 -26.59 3.80
C ASP A 192 6.63 -25.14 3.54
N LYS A 193 7.31 -24.53 4.51
CA LYS A 193 7.81 -23.14 4.46
C LYS A 193 9.30 -23.05 4.16
N LYS A 194 9.94 -24.11 3.65
CA LYS A 194 11.40 -24.14 3.46
C LYS A 194 11.95 -23.09 2.51
N ASP A 195 11.12 -22.62 1.57
CA ASP A 195 11.49 -21.61 0.57
C ASP A 195 11.20 -20.16 1.04
N ILE A 196 10.59 -19.98 2.21
CA ILE A 196 10.27 -18.68 2.78
C ILE A 196 11.31 -18.35 3.86
N PRO A 197 11.81 -17.10 3.95
CA PRO A 197 12.66 -16.70 5.07
C PRO A 197 11.98 -16.93 6.42
N ILE A 198 12.71 -17.55 7.35
CA ILE A 198 12.24 -17.81 8.71
C ILE A 198 13.05 -16.96 9.68
N ILE A 199 12.40 -16.17 10.50
CA ILE A 199 13.03 -15.44 11.60
C ILE A 199 12.74 -16.19 12.88
N LEU A 200 13.79 -16.60 13.58
CA LEU A 200 13.70 -17.29 14.86
C LEU A 200 14.00 -16.36 16.00
N TYR A 201 13.26 -16.48 17.08
CA TYR A 201 13.64 -15.89 18.35
C TYR A 201 13.48 -16.84 19.51
N CYS A 202 14.24 -16.59 20.57
CA CYS A 202 14.02 -17.21 21.88
C CYS A 202 14.06 -16.13 22.97
N HIS A 203 14.45 -16.48 24.19
CA HIS A 203 14.56 -15.50 25.28
C HIS A 203 15.72 -14.51 25.04
N SER A 204 16.94 -15.00 24.74
CA SER A 204 18.17 -14.22 24.62
C SER A 204 18.94 -14.44 23.32
N GLY A 205 18.35 -15.06 22.29
CA GLY A 205 19.00 -15.33 21.01
C GLY A 205 19.77 -16.67 20.93
N SER A 206 20.22 -17.23 22.04
CA SER A 206 21.11 -18.40 22.02
C SER A 206 20.45 -19.70 21.58
N ARG A 207 19.22 -20.00 22.06
CA ARG A 207 18.45 -21.20 21.64
C ARG A 207 18.06 -21.10 20.18
N SER A 208 17.58 -19.95 19.72
CA SER A 208 17.20 -19.70 18.33
C SER A 208 18.39 -19.75 17.37
N ALA A 209 19.56 -19.25 17.73
CA ALA A 209 20.80 -19.42 16.96
C ALA A 209 21.23 -20.88 16.80
N TYR A 210 20.99 -21.72 17.81
CA TYR A 210 21.23 -23.15 17.70
C TYR A 210 20.21 -23.81 16.75
N CYS A 211 18.93 -23.49 16.90
CA CYS A 211 17.86 -23.99 16.01
C CYS A 211 18.07 -23.54 14.55
N GLN A 212 18.57 -22.32 14.33
CA GLN A 212 18.92 -21.81 13.00
C GLN A 212 19.87 -22.75 12.26
N LYS A 213 20.96 -23.16 12.91
CA LYS A 213 21.94 -24.08 12.31
C LYS A 213 21.33 -25.43 11.94
N ILE A 214 20.46 -25.95 12.79
CA ILE A 214 19.78 -27.22 12.52
C ILE A 214 18.85 -27.06 11.30
N MET A 215 18.02 -26.00 11.25
CA MET A 215 17.07 -25.80 10.17
C MET A 215 17.76 -25.59 8.81
N LEU A 216 18.87 -24.84 8.78
CA LEU A 216 19.66 -24.69 7.56
C LEU A 216 20.20 -26.05 7.07
N ASN A 217 20.68 -26.92 7.98
CA ASN A 217 21.09 -28.28 7.62
C ASN A 217 19.94 -29.19 7.18
N MET A 218 18.70 -28.87 7.55
CA MET A 218 17.48 -29.58 7.12
C MET A 218 16.89 -29.03 5.82
N GLY A 219 17.58 -28.09 5.16
CA GLY A 219 17.23 -27.57 3.84
C GLY A 219 16.25 -26.39 3.84
N PHE A 220 16.11 -25.66 4.95
CA PHE A 220 15.46 -24.36 4.93
C PHE A 220 16.36 -23.35 4.19
N SER A 221 15.80 -22.62 3.22
CA SER A 221 16.58 -21.78 2.32
C SER A 221 17.22 -20.58 3.03
N LYS A 222 16.50 -20.02 4.01
CA LYS A 222 16.97 -18.89 4.82
C LYS A 222 16.37 -18.92 6.21
N VAL A 223 17.21 -18.90 7.21
CA VAL A 223 16.84 -18.81 8.62
C VAL A 223 17.66 -17.73 9.30
N ILE A 224 17.00 -16.85 10.01
CA ILE A 224 17.57 -15.62 10.59
C ILE A 224 17.36 -15.66 12.10
N ASN A 225 18.36 -15.29 12.86
CA ASN A 225 18.26 -15.20 14.32
C ASN A 225 17.93 -13.77 14.75
N LEU A 226 17.01 -13.61 15.71
CA LEU A 226 16.85 -12.33 16.41
C LEU A 226 17.88 -12.24 17.52
N ASP A 227 18.83 -11.31 17.37
CA ASP A 227 19.87 -11.06 18.36
C ASP A 227 19.27 -10.58 19.70
N TYR A 228 19.79 -11.12 20.79
CA TYR A 228 19.26 -10.96 22.15
C TYR A 228 17.81 -11.40 22.35
N GLY A 229 17.14 -11.97 21.34
CA GLY A 229 15.79 -12.54 21.41
C GLY A 229 14.73 -11.56 21.89
N ILE A 230 13.67 -12.08 22.52
CA ILE A 230 12.56 -11.26 23.01
C ILE A 230 12.97 -10.28 24.13
N MET A 231 14.10 -10.51 24.81
CA MET A 231 14.59 -9.59 25.84
C MET A 231 14.92 -8.21 25.29
N SER A 232 15.40 -8.12 24.05
CA SER A 232 15.75 -6.86 23.40
C SER A 232 14.60 -6.24 22.63
N PHE A 233 13.49 -6.98 22.46
CA PHE A 233 12.39 -6.55 21.58
C PHE A 233 11.59 -5.41 22.22
N GLY A 234 11.59 -4.25 21.55
CA GLY A 234 10.90 -3.03 21.97
C GLY A 234 9.49 -2.86 21.40
N GLY A 235 9.08 -3.73 20.47
CA GLY A 235 7.79 -3.64 19.78
C GLY A 235 6.63 -4.24 20.56
N GLU A 236 5.51 -4.43 19.87
CA GLU A 236 4.28 -4.92 20.47
C GLU A 236 4.34 -6.42 20.79
N THR A 237 3.89 -6.76 21.99
CA THR A 237 3.85 -8.14 22.49
C THR A 237 2.44 -8.54 22.91
N LEU A 238 2.17 -9.84 22.88
CA LEU A 238 0.90 -10.44 23.30
C LEU A 238 1.09 -11.35 24.51
N ARG A 239 0.03 -11.52 25.29
CA ARG A 239 -0.04 -12.43 26.45
C ARG A 239 -1.28 -13.29 26.38
N GLY A 240 -1.27 -14.40 27.07
CA GLY A 240 -2.39 -15.37 27.12
C GLY A 240 -2.32 -16.38 25.98
N GLU A 241 -3.24 -17.32 26.04
CA GLU A 241 -3.40 -18.33 24.99
C GLU A 241 -3.88 -17.70 23.68
N PRO A 242 -3.45 -18.22 22.51
CA PRO A 242 -4.01 -17.79 21.23
C PRO A 242 -5.50 -18.16 21.19
N LYS A 243 -6.30 -17.25 20.66
CA LYS A 243 -7.74 -17.48 20.45
C LYS A 243 -7.98 -18.33 19.22
#